data_792e221121db58b8c6568a5c43d3f581
#
_entry.id   792e221121db58b8c6568a5c43d3f581
#
_cell.length_a   1.000
_cell.length_b   1.000
_cell.length_c   1.000
_cell.angle_alpha   90.00
_cell.angle_beta   90.00
_cell.angle_gamma   90.00
#
_symmetry.space_group_name_H-M   'P 1'
#
loop_
_entity.id
_entity.type
_entity.pdbx_description
1 polymer ?
#
loop_
_entity_poly.entity_id
_entity_poly.type
_entity_poly.pdbx_seq_one_letter_code
_entity_poly.pdbx_strand_id
1 'polypeptide(L)'
;QALEAGLLLATEIGSAWWIGNITAYLARAYLLQGTGARARAVLQAAMPDAQQPRNAPERRMSWAWGELALVENEPEMALDIADRLLASAPGGGKPQPIPRLLLLKGEALGKLARWEEALQALEEARVGALARQEQPLLWQIQRALGRQYRYLKQEEQAQSNFRAARQVIASLAGTIDDDYLREQFSRSTLATLPREKPVPASRAAKSAFGGLTEREREIVVCIAQGKSNREIAEALIVTKRTVETHINNILYKLDCTSRSQIVAWASEKGLLN
;
A
#
# COMPACT_ATOMS: atom_id res chain seq x y z
N GLN A 1 -11.92 22.87 13.18
CA GLN A 1 -12.07 23.71 14.38
C GLN A 1 -10.71 24.03 15.02
N ALA A 2 -9.95 23.04 15.58
CA ALA A 2 -8.69 23.31 16.27
C ALA A 2 -7.63 24.00 15.38
N LEU A 3 -7.46 23.55 14.13
CA LEU A 3 -6.53 24.20 13.19
C LEU A 3 -6.99 25.58 12.75
N GLU A 4 -8.28 25.82 12.61
CA GLU A 4 -8.85 27.12 12.29
C GLU A 4 -8.61 28.13 13.44
N ALA A 5 -8.87 27.72 14.69
CA ALA A 5 -8.58 28.53 15.87
C ALA A 5 -7.06 28.79 16.01
N GLY A 6 -6.23 27.78 15.76
CA GLY A 6 -4.78 27.94 15.76
C GLY A 6 -4.27 28.91 14.70
N LEU A 7 -4.88 28.93 13.50
CA LEU A 7 -4.51 29.87 12.44
C LEU A 7 -4.88 31.32 12.81
N LEU A 8 -6.04 31.52 13.42
CA LEU A 8 -6.44 32.87 13.92
C LEU A 8 -5.42 33.38 14.95
N LEU A 9 -5.09 32.57 15.95
CA LEU A 9 -4.11 32.93 16.98
C LEU A 9 -2.72 33.21 16.39
N ALA A 10 -2.25 32.37 15.45
CA ALA A 10 -0.98 32.55 14.77
C ALA A 10 -0.94 33.86 13.97
N THR A 11 -2.08 34.25 13.38
CA THR A 11 -2.24 35.51 12.64
C THR A 11 -2.23 36.71 13.59
N GLU A 12 -2.91 36.63 14.74
CA GLU A 12 -2.89 37.67 15.77
C GLU A 12 -1.48 37.91 16.33
N ILE A 13 -0.72 36.85 16.55
CA ILE A 13 0.69 36.91 17.01
C ILE A 13 1.63 37.40 15.89
N GLY A 14 1.21 37.36 14.63
CA GLY A 14 2.04 37.71 13.47
C GLY A 14 3.15 36.73 13.16
N SER A 15 3.02 35.46 13.57
CA SER A 15 4.06 34.44 13.40
C SER A 15 3.98 33.76 12.04
N ALA A 16 4.78 34.22 11.07
CA ALA A 16 4.86 33.59 9.73
C ALA A 16 5.17 32.11 9.77
N TRP A 17 5.96 31.66 10.76
CA TRP A 17 6.26 30.25 10.95
C TRP A 17 5.01 29.41 11.26
N TRP A 18 4.21 29.84 12.25
CA TRP A 18 3.00 29.13 12.63
C TRP A 18 1.90 29.27 11.57
N ILE A 19 1.72 30.46 10.99
CA ILE A 19 0.76 30.69 9.91
C ILE A 19 1.00 29.67 8.78
N GLY A 20 2.22 29.58 8.25
CA GLY A 20 2.51 28.69 7.12
C GLY A 20 2.35 27.20 7.46
N ASN A 21 2.76 26.78 8.66
CA ASN A 21 2.61 25.39 9.08
C ASN A 21 1.13 25.01 9.26
N ILE A 22 0.37 25.83 9.98
CA ILE A 22 -1.04 25.54 10.26
C ILE A 22 -1.85 25.61 8.96
N THR A 23 -1.59 26.56 8.09
CA THR A 23 -2.22 26.66 6.76
C THR A 23 -2.03 25.38 5.95
N ALA A 24 -0.80 24.85 5.88
CA ALA A 24 -0.53 23.61 5.14
C ALA A 24 -1.32 22.41 5.70
N TYR A 25 -1.38 22.25 7.02
CA TYR A 25 -2.14 21.16 7.64
C TYR A 25 -3.66 21.37 7.51
N LEU A 26 -4.15 22.62 7.62
CA LEU A 26 -5.56 22.96 7.45
C LEU A 26 -6.01 22.69 6.02
N ALA A 27 -5.22 23.08 5.02
CA ALA A 27 -5.50 22.80 3.62
C ALA A 27 -5.61 21.27 3.40
N ARG A 28 -4.68 20.50 3.93
CA ARG A 28 -4.74 19.04 3.84
C ARG A 28 -5.96 18.44 4.56
N ALA A 29 -6.34 18.97 5.71
CA ALA A 29 -7.56 18.54 6.39
C ALA A 29 -8.80 18.80 5.53
N TYR A 30 -8.88 19.93 4.85
CA TYR A 30 -9.96 20.23 3.91
C TYR A 30 -9.94 19.30 2.67
N LEU A 31 -8.76 18.96 2.14
CA LEU A 31 -8.65 17.98 1.04
C LEU A 31 -9.16 16.60 1.45
N LEU A 32 -8.84 16.14 2.66
CA LEU A 32 -9.35 14.89 3.21
C LEU A 32 -10.86 14.89 3.44
N GLN A 33 -11.45 16.07 3.69
CA GLN A 33 -12.90 16.27 3.82
C GLN A 33 -13.61 16.46 2.46
N GLY A 34 -12.87 16.43 1.35
CA GLY A 34 -13.44 16.67 0.01
C GLY A 34 -13.82 18.14 -0.25
N THR A 35 -13.32 19.08 0.54
CA THR A 35 -13.60 20.52 0.42
C THR A 35 -12.42 21.27 -0.22
N GLY A 36 -12.06 20.91 -1.46
CA GLY A 36 -10.92 21.49 -2.19
C GLY A 36 -10.98 23.04 -2.30
N ALA A 37 -12.16 23.61 -2.49
CA ALA A 37 -12.34 25.06 -2.53
C ALA A 37 -11.87 25.76 -1.23
N ARG A 38 -12.11 25.16 -0.06
CA ARG A 38 -11.61 25.67 1.23
C ARG A 38 -10.09 25.52 1.32
N ALA A 39 -9.54 24.40 0.87
CA ALA A 39 -8.09 24.20 0.83
C ALA A 39 -7.42 25.27 -0.04
N ARG A 40 -7.97 25.52 -1.22
CA ARG A 40 -7.48 26.58 -2.13
C ARG A 40 -7.54 27.96 -1.45
N ALA A 41 -8.64 28.31 -0.83
CA ALA A 41 -8.82 29.62 -0.19
C ALA A 41 -7.76 29.89 0.89
N VAL A 42 -7.50 28.94 1.78
CA VAL A 42 -6.51 29.12 2.85
C VAL A 42 -5.07 29.15 2.32
N LEU A 43 -4.76 28.39 1.28
CA LEU A 43 -3.46 28.41 0.64
C LEU A 43 -3.23 29.72 -0.10
N GLN A 44 -4.20 30.20 -0.87
CA GLN A 44 -4.11 31.48 -1.58
C GLN A 44 -3.94 32.67 -0.65
N ALA A 45 -4.61 32.65 0.51
CA ALA A 45 -4.48 33.74 1.51
C ALA A 45 -3.07 33.82 2.09
N ALA A 46 -2.41 32.68 2.33
CA ALA A 46 -1.09 32.64 2.95
C ALA A 46 0.08 32.60 1.94
N MET A 47 -0.13 32.07 0.75
CA MET A 47 0.87 31.94 -0.32
C MET A 47 0.15 31.96 -1.68
N PRO A 48 -0.12 33.15 -2.26
CA PRO A 48 -0.90 33.30 -3.49
C PRO A 48 -0.35 32.55 -4.70
N ASP A 49 0.96 32.43 -4.77
CA ASP A 49 1.66 31.70 -5.82
C ASP A 49 2.46 30.54 -5.23
N ALA A 50 2.45 29.38 -5.88
CA ALA A 50 3.30 28.24 -5.55
C ALA A 50 4.77 28.52 -5.96
N GLN A 51 5.33 29.64 -5.47
CA GLN A 51 6.69 30.10 -5.78
C GLN A 51 7.75 29.17 -5.18
N GLN A 52 9.02 29.43 -5.52
CA GLN A 52 10.13 28.71 -4.89
C GLN A 52 10.11 28.92 -3.36
N PRO A 53 9.91 27.86 -2.57
CA PRO A 53 9.81 28.00 -1.13
C PRO A 53 11.16 28.36 -0.51
N ARG A 54 11.18 29.38 0.33
CA ARG A 54 12.37 29.94 0.99
C ARG A 54 12.66 29.27 2.34
N ASN A 55 11.64 28.67 2.95
CA ASN A 55 11.70 28.11 4.29
C ASN A 55 10.84 26.84 4.42
N ALA A 56 10.91 26.19 5.57
CA ALA A 56 10.18 24.93 5.81
C ALA A 56 8.65 25.07 5.79
N PRO A 57 8.03 26.12 6.38
CA PRO A 57 6.59 26.38 6.23
C PRO A 57 6.14 26.54 4.77
N GLU A 58 6.87 27.32 3.98
CA GLU A 58 6.55 27.52 2.56
C GLU A 58 6.67 26.21 1.78
N ARG A 59 7.67 25.35 2.09
CA ARG A 59 7.79 24.01 1.48
C ARG A 59 6.59 23.13 1.80
N ARG A 60 6.04 23.22 3.02
CA ARG A 60 4.82 22.48 3.41
C ARG A 60 3.59 23.00 2.68
N MET A 61 3.46 24.32 2.54
CA MET A 61 2.37 24.92 1.76
C MET A 61 2.47 24.55 0.28
N SER A 62 3.67 24.61 -0.33
CA SER A 62 3.90 24.15 -1.71
C SER A 62 3.51 22.69 -1.90
N TRP A 63 3.86 21.82 -0.95
CA TRP A 63 3.41 20.43 -0.99
C TRP A 63 1.88 20.32 -0.92
N ALA A 64 1.21 21.09 -0.04
CA ALA A 64 -0.25 21.09 0.02
C ALA A 64 -0.88 21.61 -1.29
N TRP A 65 -0.25 22.59 -1.96
CA TRP A 65 -0.62 23.00 -3.32
C TRP A 65 -0.51 21.87 -4.34
N GLY A 66 0.54 21.06 -4.27
CA GLY A 66 0.67 19.87 -5.13
C GLY A 66 -0.42 18.83 -4.89
N GLU A 67 -0.80 18.58 -3.62
CA GLU A 67 -1.93 17.70 -3.29
C GLU A 67 -3.26 18.26 -3.80
N LEU A 68 -3.47 19.57 -3.69
CA LEU A 68 -4.66 20.24 -4.23
C LEU A 68 -4.71 20.13 -5.76
N ALA A 69 -3.60 20.35 -6.45
CA ALA A 69 -3.51 20.22 -7.91
C ALA A 69 -3.89 18.80 -8.37
N LEU A 70 -3.50 17.76 -7.62
CA LEU A 70 -3.96 16.39 -7.91
C LEU A 70 -5.47 16.23 -7.77
N VAL A 71 -6.09 16.85 -6.76
CA VAL A 71 -7.55 16.79 -6.54
C VAL A 71 -8.29 17.54 -7.65
N GLU A 72 -7.76 18.65 -8.11
CA GLU A 72 -8.32 19.49 -9.18
C GLU A 72 -7.99 19.00 -10.58
N ASN A 73 -7.31 17.85 -10.66
CA ASN A 73 -6.93 17.21 -11.92
C ASN A 73 -5.94 18.04 -12.77
N GLU A 74 -4.99 18.67 -12.09
CA GLU A 74 -3.86 19.43 -12.65
C GLU A 74 -2.53 18.67 -12.39
N PRO A 75 -2.32 17.47 -12.98
CA PRO A 75 -1.18 16.62 -12.65
C PRO A 75 0.17 17.20 -13.07
N GLU A 76 0.23 18.01 -14.14
CA GLU A 76 1.44 18.70 -14.57
C GLU A 76 1.93 19.69 -13.50
N MET A 77 1.01 20.46 -12.90
CA MET A 77 1.32 21.37 -11.80
C MET A 77 1.81 20.60 -10.56
N ALA A 78 1.15 19.49 -10.23
CA ALA A 78 1.57 18.65 -9.10
C ALA A 78 2.96 18.06 -9.31
N LEU A 79 3.28 17.64 -10.53
CA LEU A 79 4.59 17.10 -10.90
C LEU A 79 5.68 18.16 -10.80
N ASP A 80 5.45 19.35 -11.36
CA ASP A 80 6.39 20.47 -11.30
C ASP A 80 6.68 20.88 -9.84
N ILE A 81 5.66 20.97 -9.00
CA ILE A 81 5.83 21.26 -7.57
C ILE A 81 6.66 20.16 -6.89
N ALA A 82 6.38 18.87 -7.15
CA ALA A 82 7.12 17.77 -6.57
C ALA A 82 8.60 17.81 -6.98
N ASP A 83 8.88 18.02 -8.26
CA ASP A 83 10.26 18.06 -8.80
C ASP A 83 11.04 19.26 -8.23
N ARG A 84 10.44 20.45 -8.17
CA ARG A 84 11.06 21.63 -7.53
C ARG A 84 11.37 21.40 -6.05
N LEU A 85 10.45 20.79 -5.31
CA LEU A 85 10.65 20.50 -3.89
C LEU A 85 11.73 19.43 -3.67
N LEU A 86 11.82 18.45 -4.54
CA LEU A 86 12.88 17.42 -4.51
C LEU A 86 14.24 18.02 -4.84
N ALA A 87 14.32 18.84 -5.89
CA ALA A 87 15.56 19.49 -6.31
C ALA A 87 16.13 20.47 -5.28
N SER A 88 15.24 21.16 -4.54
CA SER A 88 15.63 22.11 -3.49
C SER A 88 15.67 21.50 -2.08
N ALA A 89 15.67 20.17 -1.97
CA ALA A 89 15.73 19.51 -0.67
C ALA A 89 17.07 19.79 0.02
N PRO A 90 17.07 20.26 1.30
CA PRO A 90 18.31 20.44 2.04
C PRO A 90 18.98 19.09 2.27
N GLY A 91 20.20 18.92 1.77
CA GLY A 91 20.96 17.69 1.94
C GLY A 91 22.44 17.93 1.60
N GLY A 92 23.30 17.95 2.61
CA GLY A 92 24.75 17.89 2.46
C GLY A 92 25.21 16.42 2.36
N GLY A 93 24.95 15.77 1.24
CA GLY A 93 25.29 14.35 1.07
C GLY A 93 24.42 13.69 0.00
N LYS A 94 24.40 12.35 -0.04
CA LYS A 94 23.51 11.61 -0.94
C LYS A 94 22.04 12.01 -0.67
N PRO A 95 21.28 12.43 -1.69
CA PRO A 95 19.90 12.83 -1.49
C PRO A 95 19.12 11.64 -0.91
N GLN A 96 18.64 11.83 0.33
CA GLN A 96 17.74 10.83 0.89
C GLN A 96 16.34 11.01 0.30
N PRO A 97 15.69 9.94 -0.13
CA PRO A 97 14.35 10.03 -0.69
C PRO A 97 13.40 10.68 0.34
N ILE A 98 12.62 11.66 -0.10
CA ILE A 98 11.56 12.28 0.72
C ILE A 98 10.24 11.60 0.34
N PRO A 99 9.78 10.61 1.12
CA PRO A 99 8.72 9.69 0.69
C PRO A 99 7.43 10.40 0.28
N ARG A 100 7.04 11.47 1.00
CA ARG A 100 5.81 12.22 0.69
C ARG A 100 5.87 12.98 -0.63
N LEU A 101 7.04 13.48 -1.01
CA LEU A 101 7.23 14.18 -2.29
C LEU A 101 7.31 13.19 -3.45
N LEU A 102 7.94 12.04 -3.22
CA LEU A 102 7.97 10.94 -4.20
C LEU A 102 6.58 10.31 -4.39
N LEU A 103 5.75 10.25 -3.34
CA LEU A 103 4.34 9.85 -3.46
C LEU A 103 3.57 10.85 -4.33
N LEU A 104 3.71 12.16 -4.08
CA LEU A 104 3.08 13.20 -4.89
C LEU A 104 3.51 13.09 -6.35
N LYS A 105 4.82 12.95 -6.60
CA LYS A 105 5.38 12.74 -7.95
C LYS A 105 4.79 11.50 -8.62
N GLY A 106 4.77 10.37 -7.94
CA GLY A 106 4.24 9.12 -8.48
C GLY A 106 2.75 9.18 -8.79
N GLU A 107 1.94 9.84 -7.94
CA GLU A 107 0.51 10.04 -8.22
C GLU A 107 0.28 10.98 -9.41
N ALA A 108 1.08 12.05 -9.55
CA ALA A 108 1.04 12.96 -10.70
C ALA A 108 1.42 12.23 -12.00
N LEU A 109 2.55 11.53 -12.01
CA LEU A 109 2.99 10.72 -13.16
C LEU A 109 1.95 9.68 -13.57
N GLY A 110 1.33 9.02 -12.59
CA GLY A 110 0.25 8.07 -12.85
C GLY A 110 -0.97 8.68 -13.51
N LYS A 111 -1.36 9.92 -13.15
CA LYS A 111 -2.44 10.66 -13.84
C LYS A 111 -2.05 11.08 -15.25
N LEU A 112 -0.75 11.28 -15.51
CA LEU A 112 -0.18 11.60 -16.84
C LEU A 112 0.06 10.35 -17.71
N ALA A 113 -0.36 9.18 -17.23
CA ALA A 113 -0.14 7.88 -17.89
C ALA A 113 1.35 7.51 -18.10
N ARG A 114 2.25 8.09 -17.30
CA ARG A 114 3.70 7.79 -17.28
C ARG A 114 3.97 6.68 -16.26
N TRP A 115 3.45 5.48 -16.55
CA TRP A 115 3.29 4.39 -15.57
C TRP A 115 4.60 3.86 -15.01
N GLU A 116 5.64 3.68 -15.83
CA GLU A 116 6.95 3.17 -15.41
C GLU A 116 7.65 4.17 -14.48
N GLU A 117 7.61 5.46 -14.82
CA GLU A 117 8.19 6.52 -13.99
C GLU A 117 7.41 6.68 -12.67
N ALA A 118 6.08 6.51 -12.72
CA ALA A 118 5.25 6.50 -11.52
C ALA A 118 5.64 5.36 -10.59
N LEU A 119 5.83 4.14 -11.12
CA LEU A 119 6.28 2.99 -10.33
C LEU A 119 7.64 3.24 -9.69
N GLN A 120 8.61 3.76 -10.45
CA GLN A 120 9.93 4.07 -9.92
C GLN A 120 9.85 5.05 -8.75
N ALA A 121 9.14 6.17 -8.92
CA ALA A 121 8.99 7.17 -7.85
C ALA A 121 8.28 6.60 -6.61
N LEU A 122 7.24 5.77 -6.79
CA LEU A 122 6.51 5.14 -5.70
C LEU A 122 7.32 4.07 -4.96
N GLU A 123 8.15 3.29 -5.67
CA GLU A 123 9.05 2.33 -5.03
C GLU A 123 10.15 3.02 -4.22
N GLU A 124 10.72 4.10 -4.73
CA GLU A 124 11.65 4.95 -3.97
C GLU A 124 10.96 5.54 -2.73
N ALA A 125 9.69 5.99 -2.86
CA ALA A 125 8.89 6.46 -1.74
C ALA A 125 8.69 5.36 -0.69
N ARG A 126 8.40 4.12 -1.13
CA ARG A 126 8.20 2.96 -0.25
C ARG A 126 9.46 2.64 0.55
N VAL A 127 10.61 2.58 -0.13
CA VAL A 127 11.90 2.34 0.53
C VAL A 127 12.19 3.41 1.59
N GLY A 128 11.99 4.68 1.24
CA GLY A 128 12.19 5.80 2.16
C GLY A 128 11.23 5.79 3.36
N ALA A 129 9.95 5.44 3.12
CA ALA A 129 8.94 5.35 4.18
C ALA A 129 9.22 4.19 5.15
N LEU A 130 9.66 3.05 4.64
CA LEU A 130 10.07 1.91 5.47
C LEU A 130 11.29 2.25 6.33
N ALA A 131 12.33 2.86 5.74
CA ALA A 131 13.54 3.26 6.46
C ALA A 131 13.26 4.26 7.60
N ARG A 132 12.22 5.09 7.47
CA ARG A 132 11.81 6.09 8.46
C ARG A 132 10.66 5.62 9.36
N GLN A 133 10.17 4.41 9.17
CA GLN A 133 9.00 3.87 9.89
C GLN A 133 7.74 4.75 9.77
N GLU A 134 7.56 5.43 8.62
CA GLU A 134 6.43 6.33 8.34
C GLU A 134 5.17 5.51 7.95
N GLN A 135 4.61 4.74 8.87
CA GLN A 135 3.45 3.87 8.65
C GLN A 135 2.23 4.62 8.05
N PRO A 136 1.89 5.84 8.52
CA PRO A 136 0.75 6.59 7.95
C PRO A 136 0.93 6.93 6.46
N LEU A 137 2.17 7.00 5.97
CA LEU A 137 2.46 7.26 4.56
C LEU A 137 2.53 5.95 3.75
N LEU A 138 2.99 4.88 4.38
CA LEU A 138 3.22 3.59 3.72
C LEU A 138 1.95 3.01 3.07
N TRP A 139 0.79 3.04 3.75
CA TRP A 139 -0.45 2.55 3.15
C TRP A 139 -0.89 3.37 1.92
N GLN A 140 -0.62 4.67 1.91
CA GLN A 140 -0.93 5.55 0.78
C GLN A 140 -0.06 5.21 -0.43
N ILE A 141 1.23 4.97 -0.20
CA ILE A 141 2.18 4.54 -1.22
C ILE A 141 1.77 3.18 -1.78
N GLN A 142 1.44 2.22 -0.94
CA GLN A 142 0.99 0.89 -1.37
C GLN A 142 -0.31 0.96 -2.17
N ARG A 143 -1.25 1.83 -1.76
CA ARG A 143 -2.46 2.11 -2.55
C ARG A 143 -2.12 2.66 -3.93
N ALA A 144 -1.20 3.62 -4.01
CA ALA A 144 -0.77 4.23 -5.26
C ALA A 144 -0.08 3.19 -6.16
N LEU A 145 0.86 2.39 -5.63
CA LEU A 145 1.49 1.27 -6.35
C LEU A 145 0.46 0.28 -6.89
N GLY A 146 -0.50 -0.13 -6.06
CA GLY A 146 -1.57 -1.02 -6.48
C GLY A 146 -2.38 -0.47 -7.67
N ARG A 147 -2.62 0.84 -7.72
CA ARG A 147 -3.27 1.50 -8.85
C ARG A 147 -2.41 1.44 -10.12
N GLN A 148 -1.12 1.74 -10.03
CA GLN A 148 -0.23 1.72 -11.19
C GLN A 148 -0.11 0.30 -11.77
N TYR A 149 0.10 -0.71 -10.93
CA TYR A 149 0.15 -2.11 -11.36
C TYR A 149 -1.16 -2.55 -12.05
N ARG A 150 -2.32 -2.05 -11.58
CA ARG A 150 -3.59 -2.33 -12.24
C ARG A 150 -3.69 -1.71 -13.64
N TYR A 151 -3.21 -0.48 -13.83
CA TYR A 151 -3.16 0.15 -15.16
C TYR A 151 -2.25 -0.63 -16.11
N LEU A 152 -1.15 -1.17 -15.61
CA LEU A 152 -0.24 -2.05 -16.36
C LEU A 152 -0.77 -3.49 -16.51
N LYS A 153 -2.01 -3.78 -16.08
CA LYS A 153 -2.65 -5.11 -16.11
C LYS A 153 -1.89 -6.18 -15.31
N GLN A 154 -1.08 -5.78 -14.37
CA GLN A 154 -0.34 -6.64 -13.45
C GLN A 154 -1.17 -6.87 -12.18
N GLU A 155 -2.26 -7.66 -12.31
CA GLU A 155 -3.28 -7.77 -11.26
C GLU A 155 -2.74 -8.42 -9.98
N GLU A 156 -1.78 -9.33 -10.06
CA GLU A 156 -1.20 -9.99 -8.89
C GLU A 156 -0.44 -8.99 -8.01
N GLN A 157 0.43 -8.16 -8.62
CA GLN A 157 1.16 -7.10 -7.93
C GLN A 157 0.21 -6.04 -7.39
N ALA A 158 -0.84 -5.69 -8.15
CA ALA A 158 -1.86 -4.76 -7.70
C ALA A 158 -2.56 -5.25 -6.43
N GLN A 159 -3.02 -6.51 -6.41
CA GLN A 159 -3.68 -7.11 -5.25
C GLN A 159 -2.74 -7.26 -4.06
N SER A 160 -1.48 -7.62 -4.28
CA SER A 160 -0.47 -7.68 -3.23
C SER A 160 -0.31 -6.33 -2.52
N ASN A 161 -0.17 -5.25 -3.29
CA ASN A 161 -0.05 -3.90 -2.74
C ASN A 161 -1.32 -3.43 -2.02
N PHE A 162 -2.52 -3.69 -2.55
CA PHE A 162 -3.76 -3.35 -1.85
C PHE A 162 -3.94 -4.13 -0.55
N ARG A 163 -3.52 -5.40 -0.51
CA ARG A 163 -3.53 -6.20 0.72
C ARG A 163 -2.56 -5.63 1.76
N ALA A 164 -1.35 -5.29 1.34
CA ALA A 164 -0.36 -4.66 2.21
C ALA A 164 -0.88 -3.30 2.76
N ALA A 165 -1.54 -2.48 1.94
CA ALA A 165 -2.17 -1.25 2.39
C ALA A 165 -3.21 -1.50 3.49
N ARG A 166 -4.08 -2.53 3.34
CA ARG A 166 -5.06 -2.90 4.36
C ARG A 166 -4.43 -3.33 5.68
N GLN A 167 -3.35 -4.11 5.61
CA GLN A 167 -2.62 -4.54 6.81
C GLN A 167 -2.07 -3.34 7.59
N VAL A 168 -1.47 -2.37 6.90
CA VAL A 168 -0.97 -1.15 7.54
C VAL A 168 -2.13 -0.32 8.13
N ILE A 169 -3.25 -0.17 7.42
CA ILE A 169 -4.44 0.53 7.93
C ILE A 169 -4.97 -0.16 9.19
N ALA A 170 -5.06 -1.49 9.20
CA ALA A 170 -5.52 -2.24 10.36
C ALA A 170 -4.58 -2.07 11.56
N SER A 171 -3.25 -2.11 11.34
CA SER A 171 -2.26 -1.84 12.37
C SER A 171 -2.40 -0.43 12.96
N LEU A 172 -2.54 0.59 12.10
CA LEU A 172 -2.75 1.97 12.55
C LEU A 172 -4.07 2.15 13.31
N ALA A 173 -5.14 1.53 12.83
CA ALA A 173 -6.44 1.55 13.52
C ALA A 173 -6.32 0.98 14.94
N GLY A 174 -5.52 -0.10 15.12
CA GLY A 174 -5.28 -0.70 16.43
C GLY A 174 -4.52 0.20 17.42
N THR A 175 -3.90 1.30 16.97
CA THR A 175 -3.25 2.28 17.85
C THR A 175 -4.16 3.45 18.25
N ILE A 176 -5.40 3.48 17.77
CA ILE A 176 -6.37 4.55 18.10
C ILE A 176 -7.24 4.06 19.25
N ASP A 177 -7.13 4.69 20.42
CA ASP A 177 -7.88 4.30 21.62
C ASP A 177 -9.38 4.61 21.52
N ASP A 178 -9.74 5.74 20.89
CA ASP A 178 -11.12 6.16 20.70
C ASP A 178 -11.82 5.30 19.63
N ASP A 179 -12.85 4.58 20.01
CA ASP A 179 -13.60 3.67 19.13
C ASP A 179 -14.24 4.37 17.94
N TYR A 180 -14.80 5.57 18.15
CA TYR A 180 -15.43 6.35 17.09
C TYR A 180 -14.39 6.82 16.06
N LEU A 181 -13.28 7.36 16.52
CA LEU A 181 -12.19 7.80 15.63
C LEU A 181 -11.56 6.61 14.90
N ARG A 182 -11.39 5.47 15.56
CA ARG A 182 -10.89 4.22 14.96
C ARG A 182 -11.81 3.73 13.85
N GLU A 183 -13.12 3.74 14.08
CA GLU A 183 -14.10 3.33 13.06
C GLU A 183 -14.12 4.31 11.88
N GLN A 184 -14.12 5.60 12.14
CA GLN A 184 -14.07 6.64 11.09
C GLN A 184 -12.81 6.55 10.26
N PHE A 185 -11.63 6.39 10.89
CA PHE A 185 -10.36 6.19 10.21
C PHE A 185 -10.41 4.95 9.31
N SER A 186 -10.83 3.81 9.86
CA SER A 186 -10.90 2.56 9.12
C SER A 186 -11.87 2.67 7.94
N ARG A 187 -13.05 3.20 8.14
CA ARG A 187 -14.09 3.37 7.11
C ARG A 187 -13.60 4.28 5.98
N SER A 188 -13.04 5.45 6.31
CA SER A 188 -12.60 6.43 5.34
C SER A 188 -11.40 5.94 4.52
N THR A 189 -10.42 5.30 5.16
CA THR A 189 -9.22 4.80 4.48
C THR A 189 -9.51 3.57 3.63
N LEU A 190 -10.28 2.60 4.14
CA LEU A 190 -10.65 1.39 3.39
C LEU A 190 -11.55 1.70 2.18
N ALA A 191 -12.40 2.74 2.26
CA ALA A 191 -13.21 3.19 1.13
C ALA A 191 -12.36 3.66 -0.08
N THR A 192 -11.11 4.05 0.14
CA THR A 192 -10.18 4.45 -0.93
C THR A 192 -9.54 3.27 -1.66
N LEU A 193 -9.67 2.07 -1.11
CA LEU A 193 -9.14 0.83 -1.68
C LEU A 193 -10.21 0.08 -2.46
N PRO A 194 -9.85 -0.63 -3.54
CA PRO A 194 -10.79 -1.51 -4.22
C PRO A 194 -11.34 -2.56 -3.25
N ARG A 195 -12.61 -2.94 -3.43
CA ARG A 195 -13.18 -4.07 -2.68
C ARG A 195 -12.35 -5.33 -2.95
N GLU A 196 -12.05 -6.09 -1.92
CA GLU A 196 -11.47 -7.42 -2.12
C GLU A 196 -12.44 -8.27 -2.94
N LYS A 197 -11.93 -8.75 -4.09
CA LYS A 197 -12.64 -9.86 -4.74
C LYS A 197 -12.49 -11.04 -3.80
N PRO A 198 -13.59 -11.73 -3.43
CA PRO A 198 -13.47 -12.96 -2.67
C PRO A 198 -12.49 -13.87 -3.43
N VAL A 199 -11.39 -14.23 -2.79
CA VAL A 199 -10.51 -15.26 -3.35
C VAL A 199 -11.36 -16.51 -3.41
N PRO A 200 -11.58 -17.14 -4.58
CA PRO A 200 -12.33 -18.38 -4.64
C PRO A 200 -11.78 -19.33 -3.57
N ALA A 201 -12.65 -19.97 -2.81
CA ALA A 201 -12.27 -20.85 -1.70
C ALA A 201 -11.19 -21.87 -2.12
N SER A 202 -11.23 -22.32 -3.39
CA SER A 202 -10.20 -23.16 -4.01
C SER A 202 -8.81 -22.50 -4.09
N ARG A 203 -8.72 -21.19 -4.31
CA ARG A 203 -7.44 -20.47 -4.41
C ARG A 203 -6.88 -20.10 -3.03
N ALA A 204 -7.75 -19.76 -2.08
CA ALA A 204 -7.37 -19.55 -0.68
C ALA A 204 -6.87 -20.84 -0.04
N ALA A 205 -7.55 -21.95 -0.28
CA ALA A 205 -7.11 -23.29 0.14
C ALA A 205 -5.78 -23.70 -0.51
N LYS A 206 -5.56 -23.34 -1.79
CA LYS A 206 -4.29 -23.58 -2.48
C LYS A 206 -3.13 -22.82 -1.84
N SER A 207 -3.34 -21.55 -1.45
CA SER A 207 -2.31 -20.71 -0.81
C SER A 207 -2.00 -21.17 0.63
N ALA A 208 -3.01 -21.60 1.37
CA ALA A 208 -2.87 -22.09 2.75
C ALA A 208 -2.06 -23.41 2.84
N PHE A 209 -2.08 -24.21 1.78
CA PHE A 209 -1.44 -25.54 1.75
C PHE A 209 -0.30 -25.62 0.71
N GLY A 210 0.61 -24.65 0.69
CA GLY A 210 1.82 -24.72 -0.14
C GLY A 210 1.57 -24.84 -1.66
N GLY A 211 0.44 -24.30 -2.15
CA GLY A 211 0.09 -24.36 -3.58
C GLY A 211 -0.56 -25.68 -4.03
N LEU A 212 -0.82 -26.59 -3.11
CA LEU A 212 -1.43 -27.89 -3.44
C LEU A 212 -2.89 -27.74 -3.88
N THR A 213 -3.27 -28.47 -4.92
CA THR A 213 -4.68 -28.64 -5.32
C THR A 213 -5.41 -29.53 -4.30
N GLU A 214 -6.73 -29.57 -4.35
CA GLU A 214 -7.54 -30.45 -3.50
C GLU A 214 -7.12 -31.91 -3.67
N ARG A 215 -6.94 -32.36 -4.92
CA ARG A 215 -6.49 -33.71 -5.23
C ARG A 215 -5.09 -34.03 -4.70
N GLU A 216 -4.17 -33.08 -4.77
CA GLU A 216 -2.82 -33.25 -4.21
C GLU A 216 -2.86 -33.32 -2.68
N ARG A 217 -3.75 -32.57 -2.02
CA ARG A 217 -3.96 -32.65 -0.56
C ARG A 217 -4.49 -34.02 -0.13
N GLU A 218 -5.47 -34.59 -0.84
CA GLU A 218 -5.96 -35.92 -0.59
C GLU A 218 -4.82 -36.96 -0.67
N ILE A 219 -3.95 -36.83 -1.67
CA ILE A 219 -2.78 -37.70 -1.82
C ILE A 219 -1.79 -37.48 -0.66
N VAL A 220 -1.52 -36.24 -0.24
CA VAL A 220 -0.67 -35.94 0.91
C VAL A 220 -1.22 -36.58 2.19
N VAL A 221 -2.51 -36.54 2.44
CA VAL A 221 -3.17 -37.19 3.58
C VAL A 221 -2.96 -38.74 3.49
N CYS A 222 -3.17 -39.32 2.33
CA CYS A 222 -2.92 -40.76 2.14
C CYS A 222 -1.44 -41.15 2.34
N ILE A 223 -0.51 -40.29 1.89
CA ILE A 223 0.93 -40.47 2.12
C ILE A 223 1.25 -40.43 3.61
N ALA A 224 0.68 -39.47 4.33
CA ALA A 224 0.87 -39.28 5.76
C ALA A 224 0.27 -40.44 6.59
N GLN A 225 -0.77 -41.08 6.06
CA GLN A 225 -1.34 -42.34 6.61
C GLN A 225 -0.49 -43.58 6.27
N GLY A 226 0.64 -43.45 5.60
CA GLY A 226 1.53 -44.56 5.26
C GLY A 226 1.12 -45.42 4.05
N LYS A 227 0.08 -45.01 3.29
CA LYS A 227 -0.41 -45.78 2.14
C LYS A 227 0.60 -45.82 0.99
N SER A 228 0.78 -46.96 0.37
CA SER A 228 1.57 -47.12 -0.86
C SER A 228 0.88 -46.45 -2.07
N ASN A 229 1.62 -46.22 -3.16
CA ASN A 229 1.05 -45.64 -4.38
C ASN A 229 -0.10 -46.48 -4.98
N ARG A 230 -0.05 -47.81 -4.76
CA ARG A 230 -1.13 -48.72 -5.17
C ARG A 230 -2.39 -48.49 -4.33
N GLU A 231 -2.25 -48.47 -3.02
CA GLU A 231 -3.38 -48.23 -2.09
C GLU A 231 -3.99 -46.85 -2.28
N ILE A 232 -3.16 -45.82 -2.58
CA ILE A 232 -3.64 -44.47 -2.94
C ILE A 232 -4.43 -44.51 -4.25
N ALA A 233 -3.93 -45.24 -5.24
CA ALA A 233 -4.60 -45.36 -6.54
C ALA A 233 -5.96 -46.05 -6.39
N GLU A 234 -6.06 -47.09 -5.59
CA GLU A 234 -7.30 -47.81 -5.26
C GLU A 234 -8.27 -46.93 -4.46
N ALA A 235 -7.78 -46.24 -3.41
CA ALA A 235 -8.59 -45.37 -2.57
C ALA A 235 -9.16 -44.13 -3.31
N LEU A 236 -8.43 -43.61 -4.27
CA LEU A 236 -8.78 -42.41 -5.01
C LEU A 236 -9.33 -42.70 -6.42
N ILE A 237 -9.49 -43.98 -6.79
CA ILE A 237 -10.04 -44.44 -8.07
C ILE A 237 -9.27 -43.84 -9.27
N VAL A 238 -7.94 -43.95 -9.23
CA VAL A 238 -7.02 -43.47 -10.29
C VAL A 238 -5.98 -44.54 -10.61
N THR A 239 -5.19 -44.32 -11.67
CA THR A 239 -4.08 -45.23 -12.00
C THR A 239 -2.86 -44.93 -11.09
N LYS A 240 -2.04 -45.95 -10.84
CA LYS A 240 -0.77 -45.80 -10.12
C LYS A 240 0.13 -44.71 -10.76
N ARG A 241 0.16 -44.66 -12.09
CA ARG A 241 0.91 -43.63 -12.85
C ARG A 241 0.39 -42.22 -12.57
N THR A 242 -0.92 -42.06 -12.41
CA THR A 242 -1.54 -40.76 -12.03
C THR A 242 -1.09 -40.32 -10.64
N VAL A 243 -1.05 -41.26 -9.68
CA VAL A 243 -0.55 -41.00 -8.31
C VAL A 243 0.92 -40.59 -8.35
N GLU A 244 1.76 -41.27 -9.10
CA GLU A 244 3.18 -40.92 -9.25
C GLU A 244 3.36 -39.51 -9.82
N THR A 245 2.58 -39.13 -10.82
CA THR A 245 2.59 -37.77 -11.38
C THR A 245 2.22 -36.73 -10.34
N HIS A 246 1.17 -36.97 -9.55
CA HIS A 246 0.77 -36.07 -8.48
C HIS A 246 1.84 -35.95 -7.38
N ILE A 247 2.48 -37.07 -6.99
CA ILE A 247 3.56 -37.05 -6.00
C ILE A 247 4.73 -36.19 -6.48
N ASN A 248 5.14 -36.33 -7.74
CA ASN A 248 6.19 -35.49 -8.33
C ASN A 248 5.81 -33.98 -8.30
N ASN A 249 4.56 -33.66 -8.61
CA ASN A 249 4.06 -32.30 -8.53
C ASN A 249 4.03 -31.77 -7.08
N ILE A 250 3.66 -32.61 -6.12
CA ILE A 250 3.67 -32.30 -4.68
C ILE A 250 5.10 -32.01 -4.22
N LEU A 251 6.06 -32.89 -4.53
CA LEU A 251 7.47 -32.70 -4.21
C LEU A 251 7.99 -31.38 -4.74
N TYR A 252 7.71 -31.05 -6.01
CA TYR A 252 8.11 -29.80 -6.63
C TYR A 252 7.47 -28.58 -5.95
N LYS A 253 6.15 -28.61 -5.66
CA LYS A 253 5.43 -27.49 -5.06
C LYS A 253 5.82 -27.21 -3.60
N LEU A 254 6.19 -28.25 -2.86
CA LEU A 254 6.58 -28.15 -1.45
C LEU A 254 8.09 -28.01 -1.26
N ASP A 255 8.86 -27.97 -2.35
CA ASP A 255 10.33 -28.00 -2.34
C ASP A 255 10.89 -29.19 -1.52
N CYS A 256 10.26 -30.37 -1.69
CA CYS A 256 10.62 -31.61 -1.02
C CYS A 256 11.34 -32.54 -2.00
N THR A 257 12.31 -33.29 -1.49
CA THR A 257 13.08 -34.26 -2.28
C THR A 257 12.69 -35.71 -1.99
N SER A 258 11.89 -35.95 -0.95
CA SER A 258 11.51 -37.30 -0.53
C SER A 258 10.08 -37.40 0.00
N ARG A 259 9.51 -38.59 -0.07
CA ARG A 259 8.19 -38.89 0.48
C ARG A 259 8.10 -38.64 1.99
N SER A 260 9.18 -38.92 2.73
CA SER A 260 9.24 -38.65 4.18
C SER A 260 9.15 -37.17 4.52
N GLN A 261 9.68 -36.31 3.66
CA GLN A 261 9.52 -34.86 3.83
C GLN A 261 8.07 -34.40 3.61
N ILE A 262 7.33 -35.03 2.70
CA ILE A 262 5.88 -34.77 2.56
C ILE A 262 5.15 -35.15 3.85
N VAL A 263 5.49 -36.28 4.50
CA VAL A 263 4.90 -36.67 5.78
C VAL A 263 5.19 -35.67 6.88
N ALA A 264 6.45 -35.23 7.00
CA ALA A 264 6.85 -34.21 7.98
C ALA A 264 6.09 -32.89 7.78
N TRP A 265 6.00 -32.45 6.53
CA TRP A 265 5.25 -31.24 6.17
C TRP A 265 3.75 -31.38 6.49
N ALA A 266 3.13 -32.51 6.21
CA ALA A 266 1.73 -32.78 6.51
C ALA A 266 1.45 -32.75 8.02
N SER A 267 2.37 -33.26 8.83
CA SER A 267 2.30 -33.20 10.29
C SER A 267 2.38 -31.79 10.81
N GLU A 268 3.33 -30.99 10.31
CA GLU A 268 3.52 -29.58 10.67
C GLU A 268 2.26 -28.73 10.34
N LYS A 269 1.58 -29.04 9.24
CA LYS A 269 0.36 -28.34 8.81
C LYS A 269 -0.94 -28.87 9.43
N GLY A 270 -0.87 -29.84 10.33
CA GLY A 270 -2.04 -30.40 11.00
C GLY A 270 -2.99 -31.18 10.09
N LEU A 271 -2.50 -31.75 8.98
CA LEU A 271 -3.30 -32.54 8.03
C LEU A 271 -3.51 -34.00 8.46
N LEU A 272 -3.03 -34.37 9.63
CA LEU A 272 -3.06 -35.73 10.19
C LEU A 272 -4.20 -35.97 11.20
N ASN A 273 -5.15 -35.04 11.33
CA ASN A 273 -6.31 -35.22 12.22
C ASN A 273 -7.48 -35.90 11.50
#